data_bee13072e62bc95b174c72d600b12b55
#
_entry.id   bee13072e62bc95b174c72d600b12b55
#
_cell.length_a   1.000
_cell.length_b   1.000
_cell.length_c   1.000
_cell.angle_alpha   90.00
_cell.angle_beta   90.00
_cell.angle_gamma   90.00
#
_symmetry.space_group_name_H-M   'P 1'
#
loop_
_entity.id
_entity.type
_entity.pdbx_description
1 polymer ?
#
loop_
_entity_poly.entity_id
_entity_poly.type
_entity_poly.pdbx_seq_one_letter_code
_entity_poly.pdbx_strand_id
1 'polypeptide(L)'
;MNVMKYYWFIFCKSDLLLEKTDNGYSIPLSEEAPVALRSWTQVMKVSPTINGYEVRTLNIDTPVTNNPSFEMCNLRASYYKLQSDFYLAAGKCHELLYWNQNTQFCGKCGSPMILHTEISKQCTNCRREIWPQVATAVIVLIHR
;
A
#
# COMPACT_ATOMS: atom_id res chain seq x y z
N MET A 1 -13.54 -26.15 3.28
CA MET A 1 -12.51 -25.40 2.53
C MET A 1 -12.16 -24.13 3.29
N ASN A 2 -10.88 -23.95 3.58
CA ASN A 2 -10.42 -22.69 4.16
C ASN A 2 -10.33 -21.64 3.06
N VAL A 3 -11.21 -20.64 3.13
CA VAL A 3 -11.19 -19.52 2.23
C VAL A 3 -10.04 -18.60 2.64
N MET A 4 -9.15 -18.25 1.71
CA MET A 4 -8.04 -17.33 1.99
C MET A 4 -8.57 -15.90 2.06
N LYS A 5 -8.29 -15.24 3.17
CA LYS A 5 -8.61 -13.82 3.36
C LYS A 5 -7.33 -13.00 3.39
N TYR A 6 -7.47 -11.76 2.98
CA TYR A 6 -6.38 -10.79 2.92
C TYR A 6 -6.77 -9.50 3.62
N TYR A 7 -5.82 -8.85 4.28
CA TYR A 7 -5.98 -7.46 4.67
C TYR A 7 -5.76 -6.56 3.47
N TRP A 8 -6.75 -5.73 3.19
CA TRP A 8 -6.74 -4.84 2.03
C TRP A 8 -6.43 -3.41 2.44
N PHE A 9 -5.22 -2.97 2.12
CA PHE A 9 -4.79 -1.59 2.30
C PHE A 9 -5.01 -0.84 0.98
N ILE A 10 -6.09 -0.09 0.91
CA ILE A 10 -6.55 0.56 -0.31
C ILE A 10 -6.39 2.06 -0.16
N PHE A 11 -5.65 2.66 -1.07
CA PHE A 11 -5.34 4.08 -1.06
C PHE A 11 -5.98 4.80 -2.23
N CYS A 12 -6.51 6.00 -1.95
CA CYS A 12 -6.80 7.01 -2.95
C CYS A 12 -5.91 8.21 -2.62
N LYS A 13 -4.84 8.41 -3.38
CA LYS A 13 -3.78 9.39 -3.07
C LYS A 13 -3.19 9.10 -1.69
N SER A 14 -3.33 10.00 -0.74
CA SER A 14 -2.83 9.85 0.64
C SER A 14 -3.89 9.37 1.63
N ASP A 15 -5.07 9.03 1.15
CA ASP A 15 -6.17 8.56 1.99
C ASP A 15 -6.28 7.05 1.95
N LEU A 16 -6.42 6.46 3.12
CA LEU A 16 -6.53 5.02 3.35
C LEU A 16 -7.99 4.66 3.61
N LEU A 17 -8.46 3.58 2.99
CA LEU A 17 -9.79 3.03 3.23
C LEU A 17 -9.82 2.30 4.57
N LEU A 18 -10.67 2.75 5.49
CA LEU A 18 -10.93 2.11 6.76
C LEU A 18 -12.33 1.51 6.79
N GLU A 19 -12.46 0.35 7.42
CA GLU A 19 -13.75 -0.28 7.70
C GLU A 19 -14.22 0.15 9.09
N LYS A 20 -15.47 0.60 9.20
CA LYS A 20 -16.06 0.96 10.48
C LYS A 20 -16.48 -0.29 11.24
N THR A 21 -16.11 -0.36 12.50
CA THR A 21 -16.48 -1.44 13.42
C THR A 21 -17.28 -0.86 14.59
N ASP A 22 -17.90 -1.73 15.40
CA ASP A 22 -18.66 -1.30 16.57
C ASP A 22 -17.82 -0.50 17.58
N ASN A 23 -16.50 -0.78 17.63
CA ASN A 23 -15.58 -0.18 18.59
C ASN A 23 -14.56 0.78 17.95
N GLY A 24 -14.73 1.14 16.68
CA GLY A 24 -13.80 2.03 15.99
C GLY A 24 -13.58 1.68 14.53
N TYR A 25 -12.32 1.46 14.16
CA TYR A 25 -11.92 1.25 12.78
C TYR A 25 -10.98 0.05 12.64
N SER A 26 -11.02 -0.59 11.48
CA SER A 26 -10.12 -1.67 11.11
C SER A 26 -9.77 -1.61 9.64
N ILE A 27 -8.82 -2.43 9.21
CA ILE A 27 -8.52 -2.66 7.80
C ILE A 27 -9.44 -3.78 7.29
N PRO A 28 -10.04 -3.63 6.11
CA PRO A 28 -10.90 -4.68 5.56
C PRO A 28 -10.18 -6.03 5.44
N LEU A 29 -10.81 -7.08 5.93
CA LEU A 29 -10.32 -8.46 5.85
C LEU A 29 -11.33 -9.29 5.08
N SER A 30 -10.99 -9.69 3.86
CA SER A 30 -11.90 -10.43 2.98
C SER A 30 -11.13 -11.23 1.93
N GLU A 31 -11.83 -12.17 1.29
CA GLU A 31 -11.29 -12.95 0.18
C GLU A 31 -11.03 -12.06 -1.05
N GLU A 32 -12.00 -11.22 -1.36
CA GLU A 32 -11.92 -10.29 -2.49
C GLU A 32 -11.78 -8.84 -2.02
N ALA A 33 -11.19 -8.01 -2.86
CA ALA A 33 -11.10 -6.58 -2.57
C ALA A 33 -12.50 -5.97 -2.38
N PRO A 34 -12.70 -5.16 -1.32
CA PRO A 34 -14.01 -4.54 -1.04
C PRO A 34 -14.38 -3.42 -2.02
N VAL A 35 -13.58 -3.19 -3.04
CA VAL A 35 -13.80 -2.19 -4.09
C VAL A 35 -13.70 -2.86 -5.45
N ALA A 36 -14.37 -2.27 -6.45
CA ALA A 36 -14.27 -2.73 -7.83
C ALA A 36 -12.86 -2.46 -8.37
N LEU A 37 -12.23 -3.50 -8.91
CA LEU A 37 -10.91 -3.40 -9.52
C LEU A 37 -11.06 -3.15 -11.03
N ARG A 38 -10.24 -2.26 -11.55
CA ARG A 38 -10.13 -2.04 -12.99
C ARG A 38 -9.09 -2.98 -13.59
N SER A 39 -9.15 -3.21 -14.90
CA SER A 39 -8.23 -4.11 -15.59
C SER A 39 -6.75 -3.73 -15.45
N TRP A 40 -6.48 -2.45 -15.21
CA TRP A 40 -5.12 -1.93 -15.03
C TRP A 40 -4.71 -1.75 -13.57
N THR A 41 -5.59 -2.06 -12.62
CA THR A 41 -5.26 -1.96 -11.20
C THR A 41 -4.26 -3.03 -10.81
N GLN A 42 -3.10 -2.60 -10.34
CA GLN A 42 -2.06 -3.50 -9.86
C GLN A 42 -2.22 -3.72 -8.36
N VAL A 43 -2.39 -4.99 -7.97
CA VAL A 43 -2.44 -5.41 -6.57
C VAL A 43 -1.06 -5.89 -6.17
N MET A 44 -0.52 -5.34 -5.09
CA MET A 44 0.79 -5.71 -4.57
C MET A 44 0.63 -6.50 -3.27
N LYS A 45 1.41 -7.57 -3.15
CA LYS A 45 1.57 -8.30 -1.90
C LYS A 45 2.64 -7.59 -1.06
N VAL A 46 2.39 -7.42 0.22
CA VAL A 46 3.32 -6.74 1.15
C VAL A 46 3.54 -7.63 2.38
N SER A 47 4.78 -7.98 2.65
CA SER A 47 5.16 -8.70 3.87
C SER A 47 5.51 -7.71 5.00
N PRO A 48 5.39 -8.11 6.26
CA PRO A 48 4.96 -9.42 6.77
C PRO A 48 3.43 -9.57 6.81
N THR A 49 2.97 -10.77 7.09
CA THR A 49 1.56 -11.03 7.40
C THR A 49 1.15 -10.37 8.71
N ILE A 50 -0.13 -10.08 8.86
CA ILE A 50 -0.71 -9.57 10.11
C ILE A 50 -1.75 -10.57 10.60
N ASN A 51 -1.67 -11.00 11.85
CA ASN A 51 -2.59 -12.00 12.43
C ASN A 51 -2.72 -13.27 11.58
N GLY A 52 -1.66 -13.67 10.88
CA GLY A 52 -1.65 -14.85 10.01
C GLY A 52 -2.24 -14.63 8.61
N TYR A 53 -2.69 -13.42 8.29
CA TYR A 53 -3.26 -13.09 6.98
C TYR A 53 -2.28 -12.28 6.14
N GLU A 54 -2.25 -12.56 4.84
CA GLU A 54 -1.46 -11.78 3.90
C GLU A 54 -1.99 -10.35 3.76
N VAL A 55 -1.08 -9.43 3.52
CA VAL A 55 -1.38 -8.02 3.26
C VAL A 55 -1.32 -7.76 1.77
N ARG A 56 -2.35 -7.13 1.24
CA ARG A 56 -2.43 -6.69 -0.15
C ARG A 56 -2.77 -5.21 -0.20
N THR A 57 -2.18 -4.51 -1.15
CA THR A 57 -2.37 -3.07 -1.30
C THR A 57 -2.57 -2.69 -2.76
N LEU A 58 -3.35 -1.65 -2.96
CA LEU A 58 -3.63 -1.10 -4.29
C LEU A 58 -4.04 0.37 -4.19
N ASN A 59 -3.95 1.06 -5.32
CA ASN A 59 -4.49 2.41 -5.49
C ASN A 59 -5.81 2.38 -6.24
N ILE A 60 -6.72 3.26 -5.83
CA ILE A 60 -7.97 3.54 -6.55
C ILE A 60 -7.97 5.00 -7.02
N ASP A 61 -8.67 5.27 -8.11
CA ASP A 61 -8.73 6.61 -8.73
C ASP A 61 -9.72 7.54 -8.06
N THR A 62 -10.80 6.98 -7.52
CA THR A 62 -11.87 7.73 -6.89
C THR A 62 -12.11 7.24 -5.47
N PRO A 63 -12.31 8.15 -4.50
CA PRO A 63 -12.54 7.75 -3.13
C PRO A 63 -13.87 7.01 -2.96
N VAL A 64 -13.91 6.10 -1.99
CA VAL A 64 -15.16 5.41 -1.61
C VAL A 64 -15.99 6.35 -0.74
N THR A 65 -17.12 6.82 -1.26
CA THR A 65 -17.97 7.80 -0.57
C THR A 65 -19.40 7.30 -0.31
N ASN A 66 -19.84 6.27 -1.03
CA ASN A 66 -21.23 5.82 -1.03
C ASN A 66 -21.51 4.60 -0.14
N ASN A 67 -20.53 4.15 0.61
CA ASN A 67 -20.69 2.99 1.49
C ASN A 67 -20.51 3.41 2.95
N PRO A 68 -21.58 3.32 3.79
CA PRO A 68 -21.52 3.74 5.19
C PRO A 68 -20.63 2.84 6.06
N SER A 69 -20.27 1.65 5.58
CA SER A 69 -19.35 0.74 6.28
C SER A 69 -17.88 1.13 6.18
N PHE A 70 -17.55 2.05 5.28
CA PHE A 70 -16.18 2.47 5.00
C PHE A 70 -15.99 3.98 5.17
N GLU A 71 -14.78 4.37 5.47
CA GLU A 71 -14.37 5.77 5.56
C GLU A 71 -12.97 5.92 4.95
N MET A 72 -12.80 6.95 4.13
CA MET A 72 -11.48 7.35 3.67
C MET A 72 -10.84 8.26 4.71
N CYS A 73 -9.64 7.92 5.14
CA CYS A 73 -8.93 8.64 6.19
C CYS A 73 -7.49 8.94 5.74
N ASN A 74 -7.06 10.19 5.91
CA ASN A 74 -5.66 10.54 5.64
C ASN A 74 -4.71 9.62 6.42
N LEU A 75 -3.65 9.16 5.79
CA LEU A 75 -2.71 8.20 6.37
C LEU A 75 -2.16 8.66 7.73
N ARG A 76 -1.78 9.93 7.86
CA ARG A 76 -1.27 10.46 9.16
C ARG A 76 -2.33 10.43 10.24
N ALA A 77 -3.56 10.79 9.91
CA ALA A 77 -4.68 10.77 10.84
C ALA A 77 -5.07 9.35 11.27
N SER A 78 -4.82 8.36 10.43
CA SER A 78 -5.09 6.96 10.74
C SER A 78 -4.28 6.42 11.92
N TYR A 79 -3.18 7.08 12.29
CA TYR A 79 -2.41 6.78 13.49
C TYR A 79 -3.29 6.73 14.76
N TYR A 80 -4.27 7.62 14.84
CA TYR A 80 -5.16 7.71 15.99
C TYR A 80 -6.35 6.73 15.95
N LYS A 81 -6.54 6.05 14.82
CA LYS A 81 -7.68 5.16 14.57
C LYS A 81 -7.30 3.69 14.48
N LEU A 82 -6.06 3.38 14.13
CA LEU A 82 -5.56 2.03 13.91
C LEU A 82 -4.60 1.59 15.01
N GLN A 83 -4.53 0.29 15.21
CA GLN A 83 -3.46 -0.32 15.99
C GLN A 83 -2.12 -0.12 15.29
N SER A 84 -1.03 -0.14 16.05
CA SER A 84 0.30 0.20 15.54
C SER A 84 0.78 -0.68 14.39
N ASP A 85 0.52 -1.97 14.42
CA ASP A 85 0.89 -2.90 13.34
C ASP A 85 0.19 -2.57 12.04
N PHE A 86 -1.09 -2.23 12.08
CA PHE A 86 -1.84 -1.78 10.91
C PHE A 86 -1.32 -0.44 10.38
N TYR A 87 -1.03 0.48 11.27
CA TYR A 87 -0.50 1.79 10.88
C TYR A 87 0.88 1.66 10.21
N LEU A 88 1.78 0.87 10.78
CA LEU A 88 3.11 0.62 10.19
C LEU A 88 3.01 -0.09 8.84
N ALA A 89 2.13 -1.08 8.73
CA ALA A 89 1.88 -1.75 7.45
C ALA A 89 1.30 -0.79 6.41
N ALA A 90 0.39 0.10 6.82
CA ALA A 90 -0.18 1.12 5.94
C ALA A 90 0.90 2.06 5.40
N GLY A 91 1.83 2.49 6.24
CA GLY A 91 2.98 3.30 5.82
C GLY A 91 3.84 2.59 4.79
N LYS A 92 4.18 1.33 5.03
CA LYS A 92 4.96 0.51 4.09
C LYS A 92 4.22 0.33 2.76
N CYS A 93 2.93 0.03 2.80
CA CYS A 93 2.10 -0.10 1.60
C CYS A 93 2.08 1.18 0.78
N HIS A 94 1.89 2.32 1.41
CA HIS A 94 1.88 3.63 0.74
C HIS A 94 3.22 3.91 0.05
N GLU A 95 4.33 3.65 0.73
CA GLU A 95 5.68 3.84 0.18
C GLU A 95 5.92 2.92 -1.03
N LEU A 96 5.53 1.66 -0.96
CA LEU A 96 5.70 0.72 -2.07
C LEU A 96 4.83 1.07 -3.27
N LEU A 97 3.59 1.53 -3.05
CA LEU A 97 2.72 2.00 -4.12
C LEU A 97 3.30 3.24 -4.80
N TYR A 98 3.81 4.19 -4.02
CA TYR A 98 4.48 5.39 -4.55
C TYR A 98 5.71 5.01 -5.39
N TRP A 99 6.58 4.16 -4.86
CA TRP A 99 7.76 3.67 -5.56
C TRP A 99 7.38 2.95 -6.87
N ASN A 100 6.36 2.10 -6.82
CA ASN A 100 5.87 1.37 -8.00
C ASN A 100 5.41 2.33 -9.10
N GLN A 101 4.65 3.37 -8.75
CA GLN A 101 4.18 4.37 -9.71
C GLN A 101 5.32 5.18 -10.32
N ASN A 102 6.38 5.45 -9.58
CA ASN A 102 7.50 6.28 -10.00
C ASN A 102 8.65 5.52 -10.65
N THR A 103 8.51 4.20 -10.82
CA THR A 103 9.53 3.33 -11.40
C THR A 103 8.96 2.47 -12.53
N GLN A 104 8.14 3.07 -13.39
CA GLN A 104 7.48 2.36 -14.49
C GLN A 104 8.45 1.99 -15.62
N PHE A 105 9.52 2.79 -15.80
CA PHE A 105 10.47 2.62 -16.90
C PHE A 105 11.91 2.58 -16.38
N CYS A 106 12.75 1.81 -17.10
CA CYS A 106 14.16 1.67 -16.74
C CYS A 106 14.92 2.99 -16.94
N GLY A 107 15.63 3.43 -15.90
CA GLY A 107 16.47 4.62 -15.97
C GLY A 107 17.72 4.47 -16.87
N LYS A 108 18.05 3.23 -17.29
CA LYS A 108 19.19 2.95 -18.15
C LYS A 108 18.79 2.86 -19.62
N CYS A 109 17.75 2.09 -19.98
CA CYS A 109 17.38 1.82 -21.38
C CYS A 109 15.96 2.27 -21.74
N GLY A 110 15.16 2.75 -20.78
CA GLY A 110 13.82 3.25 -21.03
C GLY A 110 12.74 2.19 -21.21
N SER A 111 13.06 0.91 -21.16
CA SER A 111 12.10 -0.18 -21.32
C SER A 111 11.23 -0.35 -20.07
N PRO A 112 10.02 -0.95 -20.19
CA PRO A 112 9.14 -1.15 -19.04
C PRO A 112 9.80 -1.98 -17.94
N MET A 113 9.53 -1.62 -16.68
CA MET A 113 9.94 -2.36 -15.49
C MET A 113 8.76 -3.14 -14.93
N ILE A 114 9.02 -4.36 -14.49
CA ILE A 114 8.02 -5.24 -13.88
C ILE A 114 8.47 -5.69 -12.49
N LEU A 115 7.52 -5.99 -11.62
CA LEU A 115 7.84 -6.56 -10.31
C LEU A 115 8.54 -7.90 -10.46
N HIS A 116 9.72 -8.03 -9.85
CA HIS A 116 10.51 -9.24 -9.80
C HIS A 116 10.35 -9.95 -8.45
N THR A 117 10.37 -9.18 -7.39
CA THR A 117 10.02 -9.63 -6.03
C THR A 117 9.00 -8.65 -5.44
N GLU A 118 8.59 -8.87 -4.20
CA GLU A 118 7.67 -7.93 -3.51
C GLU A 118 8.26 -6.51 -3.40
N ILE A 119 9.59 -6.41 -3.36
CA ILE A 119 10.30 -5.15 -3.13
C ILE A 119 11.33 -4.84 -4.21
N SER A 120 11.27 -5.48 -5.36
CA SER A 120 12.17 -5.18 -6.46
C SER A 120 11.47 -5.22 -7.81
N LYS A 121 12.00 -4.47 -8.76
CA LYS A 121 11.59 -4.50 -10.17
C LYS A 121 12.76 -4.84 -11.05
N GLN A 122 12.48 -5.51 -12.15
CA GLN A 122 13.47 -5.87 -13.16
C GLN A 122 13.06 -5.29 -14.52
N CYS A 123 14.04 -4.72 -15.23
CA CYS A 123 13.84 -4.24 -16.58
C CYS A 123 13.55 -5.41 -17.53
N THR A 124 12.54 -5.26 -18.37
CA THR A 124 12.15 -6.27 -19.35
C THR A 124 13.17 -6.45 -20.48
N ASN A 125 14.06 -5.50 -20.69
CA ASN A 125 15.08 -5.51 -21.74
C ASN A 125 16.50 -5.74 -21.24
N CYS A 126 17.03 -4.80 -20.43
CA CYS A 126 18.42 -4.89 -19.95
C CYS A 126 18.58 -5.68 -18.65
N ARG A 127 17.49 -6.11 -18.05
CA ARG A 127 17.41 -6.90 -16.80
C ARG A 127 17.98 -6.21 -15.58
N ARG A 128 18.18 -4.89 -15.63
CA ARG A 128 18.55 -4.10 -14.44
C ARG A 128 17.49 -4.28 -13.36
N GLU A 129 17.93 -4.58 -12.15
CA GLU A 129 17.04 -4.71 -10.99
C GLU A 129 17.19 -3.48 -10.09
N ILE A 130 16.04 -2.99 -9.59
CA ILE A 130 15.99 -1.85 -8.69
C ILE A 130 15.14 -2.17 -7.47
N TRP A 131 15.48 -1.52 -6.35
CA TRP A 131 14.77 -1.61 -5.07
C TRP A 131 14.35 -0.22 -4.60
N PRO A 132 13.34 -0.12 -3.70
CA PRO A 132 13.05 1.15 -3.05
C PRO A 132 14.29 1.67 -2.31
N GLN A 133 14.55 2.97 -2.45
CA GLN A 133 15.67 3.61 -1.78
C GLN A 133 15.22 4.17 -0.44
N VAL A 134 16.03 3.96 0.59
CA VAL A 134 15.83 4.55 1.91
C VAL A 134 16.50 5.93 1.93
N ALA A 135 15.71 6.98 2.13
CA ALA A 135 16.21 8.32 2.34
C ALA A 135 16.25 8.61 3.85
N THR A 136 17.44 8.89 4.39
CA THR A 136 17.61 9.27 5.78
C THR A 136 17.57 10.79 5.93
N ALA A 137 16.84 11.28 6.95
CA ALA A 137 16.78 12.70 7.26
C ALA A 137 17.19 12.92 8.72
N VAL A 138 17.98 13.99 8.95
CA VAL A 138 18.42 14.38 10.29
C VAL A 138 18.01 15.82 10.54
N ILE A 139 17.41 16.07 11.70
CA ILE A 139 17.11 17.42 12.17
C ILE A 139 18.07 17.76 13.29
N VAL A 140 18.81 18.87 13.13
CA VAL A 140 19.76 19.34 14.12
C VAL A 140 19.29 20.69 14.66
N LEU A 141 19.14 20.77 15.99
CA LEU A 141 18.85 22.01 16.68
C LEU A 141 20.17 22.59 17.23
N ILE A 142 20.50 23.80 16.79
CA ILE A 142 21.71 24.49 17.26
C ILE A 142 21.28 25.58 18.25
N HIS A 143 21.78 25.48 19.47
CA HIS A 143 21.61 26.50 20.49
C HIS A 143 22.84 27.43 20.55
N ARG A 144 22.59 28.71 20.72
CA ARG A 144 23.63 29.70 21.07
C ARG A 144 23.70 29.84 22.58
#